data_a5bde37af45165e54aeb4ed56fc68b27
#
_entry.id   a5bde37af45165e54aeb4ed56fc68b27
#
_cell.length_a   1.000
_cell.length_b   1.000
_cell.length_c   1.000
_cell.angle_alpha   90.00
_cell.angle_beta   90.00
_cell.angle_gamma   90.00
#
_symmetry.space_group_name_H-M   'P 1'
#
loop_
_entity.id
_entity.type
_entity.pdbx_description
1 polymer ?
#
loop_
_entity_poly.entity_id
_entity_poly.type
_entity_poly.pdbx_seq_one_letter_code
_entity_poly.pdbx_strand_id
1 'polypeptide(L)'
;MTNKEDSTQKQYQDSPIGYELALLLKIANEPGMLGKVTTIIGKFKSNIYTVDTVDVTHEYTLREFRISTSDQEEAHKLSTELDKHDGVEVVHASDITFQMHRQGKIEISNKVPVNNHADLSHVYTPGVGRVCMAIHENKDAVYSLTHKANTIAVVTDGTAVLGLGDIGPEAAMPVMEGKAMLFKSFANIDAWPICLDTKDTEEIISIVKAIAPGFGGILLEDISAPRCFEIEERLKKELD
;
A
#
# COMPACT_ATOMS: atom_id res chain seq x y z
N MET A 1 -24.24 15.48 -23.41
CA MET A 1 -23.73 14.54 -22.40
C MET A 1 -22.59 13.78 -23.05
N THR A 2 -21.39 14.32 -23.01
CA THR A 2 -20.23 13.81 -23.75
C THR A 2 -19.05 13.73 -22.81
N ASN A 3 -18.56 12.54 -22.63
CA ASN A 3 -17.21 12.12 -22.29
C ASN A 3 -16.49 12.78 -21.09
N LYS A 4 -16.96 12.48 -19.86
CA LYS A 4 -16.14 12.65 -18.67
C LYS A 4 -15.30 11.39 -18.34
N GLU A 5 -15.68 10.21 -18.83
CA GLU A 5 -14.96 8.95 -18.59
C GLU A 5 -13.62 8.85 -19.32
N ASP A 6 -13.50 9.51 -20.50
CA ASP A 6 -12.31 9.44 -21.34
C ASP A 6 -11.14 10.31 -20.83
N SER A 7 -11.43 11.37 -20.04
CA SER A 7 -10.41 12.25 -19.49
C SER A 7 -9.70 11.67 -18.26
N THR A 8 -10.35 10.81 -17.51
CA THR A 8 -9.82 10.24 -16.28
C THR A 8 -8.86 9.09 -16.56
N GLN A 9 -9.18 8.24 -17.55
CA GLN A 9 -8.24 7.19 -18.00
C GLN A 9 -6.97 7.78 -18.63
N LYS A 10 -7.08 8.91 -19.33
CA LYS A 10 -5.93 9.58 -19.94
C LYS A 10 -4.95 10.16 -18.91
N GLN A 11 -5.43 10.58 -17.75
CA GLN A 11 -4.60 11.20 -16.71
C GLN A 11 -3.68 10.18 -16.01
N TYR A 12 -4.04 8.89 -16.01
CA TYR A 12 -3.17 7.81 -15.51
C TYR A 12 -2.19 7.28 -16.57
N GLN A 13 -2.47 7.48 -17.86
CA GLN A 13 -1.57 7.12 -18.96
C GLN A 13 -0.37 8.08 -19.10
N ASP A 14 -0.49 9.31 -18.59
CA ASP A 14 0.57 10.33 -18.62
C ASP A 14 1.43 10.37 -17.33
N SER A 15 1.39 9.32 -16.49
CA SER A 15 2.33 9.18 -15.39
C SER A 15 3.76 9.10 -15.96
N PRO A 16 4.73 9.92 -15.49
CA PRO A 16 6.11 9.85 -15.94
C PRO A 16 6.78 8.49 -15.66
N ILE A 17 6.14 7.65 -14.85
CA ILE A 17 6.49 6.24 -14.63
C ILE A 17 5.49 5.44 -15.46
N GLY A 18 5.90 4.99 -16.65
CA GLY A 18 5.12 4.05 -17.47
C GLY A 18 4.76 2.78 -16.69
N TYR A 19 4.01 1.88 -17.32
CA TYR A 19 3.71 0.58 -16.72
C TYR A 19 5.01 -0.18 -16.45
N GLU A 20 5.33 -0.44 -15.17
CA GLU A 20 6.54 -1.16 -14.77
C GLU A 20 6.28 -2.66 -14.63
N LEU A 21 7.04 -3.43 -15.40
CA LEU A 21 6.97 -4.88 -15.46
C LEU A 21 8.23 -5.50 -14.85
N ALA A 22 8.07 -6.42 -13.90
CA ALA A 22 9.11 -7.32 -13.45
C ALA A 22 8.99 -8.64 -14.23
N LEU A 23 10.05 -9.01 -14.95
CA LEU A 23 10.17 -10.26 -15.71
C LEU A 23 11.24 -11.14 -15.09
N LEU A 24 10.87 -12.33 -14.67
CA LEU A 24 11.82 -13.38 -14.31
C LEU A 24 11.98 -14.29 -15.52
N LEU A 25 13.16 -14.23 -16.16
CA LEU A 25 13.49 -14.98 -17.36
C LEU A 25 14.52 -16.06 -17.05
N LYS A 26 14.24 -17.26 -17.50
CA LYS A 26 15.23 -18.33 -17.59
C LYS A 26 15.81 -18.30 -19.02
N ILE A 27 17.08 -18.02 -19.11
CA ILE A 27 17.77 -17.74 -20.36
C ILE A 27 18.89 -18.79 -20.54
N ALA A 28 18.98 -19.43 -21.70
CA ALA A 28 20.07 -20.37 -22.00
C ALA A 28 21.45 -19.72 -21.73
N ASN A 29 22.33 -20.44 -21.05
CA ASN A 29 23.65 -19.93 -20.67
C ASN A 29 24.64 -20.00 -21.83
N GLU A 30 24.32 -19.28 -22.91
CA GLU A 30 25.08 -19.20 -24.12
C GLU A 30 25.50 -17.75 -24.43
N PRO A 31 26.70 -17.54 -25.03
CA PRO A 31 27.12 -16.22 -25.47
C PRO A 31 26.10 -15.57 -26.42
N GLY A 32 25.74 -14.32 -26.16
CA GLY A 32 24.82 -13.54 -26.97
C GLY A 32 23.33 -13.62 -26.58
N MET A 33 22.92 -14.58 -25.75
CA MET A 33 21.52 -14.73 -25.37
C MET A 33 20.94 -13.50 -24.61
N LEU A 34 21.71 -12.94 -23.71
CA LEU A 34 21.29 -11.66 -23.05
C LEU A 34 21.12 -10.56 -24.09
N GLY A 35 21.99 -10.45 -25.07
CA GLY A 35 21.86 -9.47 -26.15
C GLY A 35 20.59 -9.66 -26.99
N LYS A 36 20.19 -10.92 -27.25
CA LYS A 36 18.92 -11.21 -27.94
C LYS A 36 17.71 -10.71 -27.09
N VAL A 37 17.67 -11.05 -25.82
CA VAL A 37 16.60 -10.62 -24.89
C VAL A 37 16.50 -9.10 -24.87
N THR A 38 17.60 -8.38 -24.65
CA THR A 38 17.60 -6.92 -24.59
C THR A 38 17.22 -6.28 -25.93
N THR A 39 17.58 -6.91 -27.05
CA THR A 39 17.16 -6.45 -28.38
C THR A 39 15.65 -6.59 -28.59
N ILE A 40 15.03 -7.68 -28.09
CA ILE A 40 13.58 -7.88 -28.15
C ILE A 40 12.90 -6.80 -27.33
N ILE A 41 13.34 -6.60 -26.08
CA ILE A 41 12.80 -5.55 -25.21
C ILE A 41 12.87 -4.17 -25.89
N GLY A 42 14.00 -3.84 -26.52
CA GLY A 42 14.18 -2.59 -27.26
C GLY A 42 13.22 -2.42 -28.44
N LYS A 43 12.83 -3.50 -29.15
CA LYS A 43 11.83 -3.44 -30.24
C LYS A 43 10.45 -3.00 -29.76
N PHE A 44 10.10 -3.29 -28.51
CA PHE A 44 8.87 -2.83 -27.85
C PHE A 44 9.00 -1.42 -27.27
N LYS A 45 10.09 -0.68 -27.58
CA LYS A 45 10.38 0.64 -27.05
C LYS A 45 10.40 0.73 -25.53
N SER A 46 10.64 -0.39 -24.89
CA SER A 46 10.72 -0.55 -23.43
C SER A 46 12.11 -0.20 -22.93
N ASN A 47 12.18 0.58 -21.83
CA ASN A 47 13.43 0.85 -21.14
C ASN A 47 13.71 -0.24 -20.10
N ILE A 48 14.96 -0.66 -20.00
CA ILE A 48 15.43 -1.57 -18.97
C ILE A 48 16.02 -0.74 -17.83
N TYR A 49 15.47 -0.89 -16.63
CA TYR A 49 15.95 -0.18 -15.43
C TYR A 49 17.00 -1.01 -14.69
N THR A 50 16.71 -2.29 -14.46
CA THR A 50 17.66 -3.20 -13.82
C THR A 50 17.66 -4.58 -14.49
N VAL A 51 18.80 -5.27 -14.38
CA VAL A 51 18.96 -6.67 -14.75
C VAL A 51 19.76 -7.34 -13.64
N ASP A 52 19.06 -8.13 -12.83
CA ASP A 52 19.67 -8.84 -11.71
C ASP A 52 19.78 -10.33 -12.02
N THR A 53 20.89 -10.95 -11.64
CA THR A 53 21.09 -12.39 -11.79
C THR A 53 20.68 -13.09 -10.51
N VAL A 54 19.64 -13.92 -10.60
CA VAL A 54 19.08 -14.66 -9.46
C VAL A 54 19.79 -15.99 -9.27
N ASP A 55 20.05 -16.72 -10.40
CA ASP A 55 20.74 -18.01 -10.39
C ASP A 55 21.53 -18.22 -11.68
N VAL A 56 22.59 -19.03 -11.60
CA VAL A 56 23.44 -19.40 -12.74
C VAL A 56 23.76 -20.89 -12.69
N THR A 57 23.40 -21.60 -13.74
CA THR A 57 23.75 -23.00 -13.94
C THR A 57 24.59 -23.15 -15.23
N HIS A 58 25.04 -24.38 -15.54
CA HIS A 58 25.70 -24.65 -16.82
C HIS A 58 24.73 -24.53 -18.01
N GLU A 59 23.43 -24.78 -17.80
CA GLU A 59 22.43 -24.82 -18.86
C GLU A 59 21.70 -23.50 -19.04
N TYR A 60 21.46 -22.77 -17.95
CA TYR A 60 20.70 -21.53 -17.97
C TYR A 60 21.17 -20.51 -16.93
N THR A 61 20.78 -19.25 -17.15
CA THR A 61 20.82 -18.18 -16.16
C THR A 61 19.37 -17.75 -15.85
N LEU A 62 19.05 -17.59 -14.56
CA LEU A 62 17.78 -17.01 -14.13
C LEU A 62 18.02 -15.53 -13.83
N ARG A 63 17.32 -14.65 -14.54
CA ARG A 63 17.50 -13.19 -14.43
C ARG A 63 16.18 -12.48 -14.22
N GLU A 64 16.20 -11.52 -13.31
CA GLU A 64 15.09 -10.57 -13.10
C GLU A 64 15.38 -9.28 -13.88
N PHE A 65 14.43 -8.88 -14.70
CA PHE A 65 14.45 -7.60 -15.42
C PHE A 65 13.36 -6.70 -14.85
N ARG A 66 13.69 -5.44 -14.58
CA ARG A 66 12.71 -4.39 -14.39
C ARG A 66 12.70 -3.50 -15.60
N ILE A 67 11.55 -3.39 -16.23
CA ILE A 67 11.40 -2.68 -17.49
C ILE A 67 10.16 -1.78 -17.45
N SER A 68 10.17 -0.69 -18.22
CA SER A 68 8.96 0.09 -18.47
C SER A 68 8.36 -0.29 -19.82
N THR A 69 7.03 -0.36 -19.86
CA THR A 69 6.26 -0.47 -21.11
C THR A 69 5.24 0.67 -21.15
N SER A 70 4.59 0.89 -22.31
CA SER A 70 3.56 1.91 -22.44
C SER A 70 2.34 1.62 -21.57
N ASP A 71 1.94 0.34 -21.52
CA ASP A 71 0.74 -0.13 -20.83
C ASP A 71 0.80 -1.64 -20.59
N GLN A 72 -0.24 -2.18 -19.96
CA GLN A 72 -0.38 -3.59 -19.65
C GLN A 72 -0.47 -4.48 -20.91
N GLU A 73 -1.07 -4.00 -21.99
CA GLU A 73 -1.23 -4.77 -23.22
C GLU A 73 0.13 -4.98 -23.90
N GLU A 74 0.96 -3.93 -23.98
CA GLU A 74 2.32 -4.02 -24.49
C GLU A 74 3.22 -4.92 -23.60
N ALA A 75 3.05 -4.85 -22.28
CA ALA A 75 3.74 -5.75 -21.34
C ALA A 75 3.41 -7.22 -21.60
N HIS A 76 2.13 -7.53 -21.86
CA HIS A 76 1.69 -8.89 -22.19
C HIS A 76 2.23 -9.34 -23.56
N LYS A 77 2.19 -8.47 -24.58
CA LYS A 77 2.76 -8.75 -25.90
C LYS A 77 4.27 -9.04 -25.83
N LEU A 78 4.99 -8.22 -25.06
CA LEU A 78 6.42 -8.40 -24.86
C LEU A 78 6.73 -9.72 -24.17
N SER A 79 6.04 -10.06 -23.09
CA SER A 79 6.22 -11.32 -22.38
C SER A 79 5.96 -12.52 -23.28
N THR A 80 4.89 -12.46 -24.08
CA THR A 80 4.53 -13.49 -25.05
C THR A 80 5.58 -13.62 -26.17
N GLU A 81 6.15 -12.50 -26.62
CA GLU A 81 7.18 -12.52 -27.65
C GLU A 81 8.48 -13.11 -27.12
N LEU A 82 8.89 -12.76 -25.90
CA LEU A 82 10.07 -13.32 -25.26
C LEU A 82 9.98 -14.85 -25.13
N ASP A 83 8.82 -15.36 -24.71
CA ASP A 83 8.58 -16.79 -24.49
C ASP A 83 8.60 -17.63 -25.79
N LYS A 84 8.43 -17.01 -26.95
CA LYS A 84 8.52 -17.67 -28.26
C LYS A 84 9.96 -17.95 -28.73
N HIS A 85 10.94 -17.30 -28.11
CA HIS A 85 12.33 -17.41 -28.58
C HIS A 85 13.06 -18.60 -27.96
N ASP A 86 13.70 -19.41 -28.80
CA ASP A 86 14.51 -20.53 -28.37
C ASP A 86 15.56 -20.10 -27.34
N GLY A 87 15.58 -20.82 -26.22
CA GLY A 87 16.47 -20.55 -25.10
C GLY A 87 16.03 -19.45 -24.15
N VAL A 88 14.81 -18.96 -24.29
CA VAL A 88 14.19 -17.99 -23.34
C VAL A 88 12.85 -18.55 -22.84
N GLU A 89 12.66 -18.58 -21.54
CA GLU A 89 11.43 -18.97 -20.88
C GLU A 89 11.01 -17.85 -19.92
N VAL A 90 9.77 -17.36 -20.04
CA VAL A 90 9.20 -16.39 -19.09
C VAL A 90 8.67 -17.15 -17.89
N VAL A 91 9.47 -17.27 -16.83
CA VAL A 91 9.11 -17.97 -15.60
C VAL A 91 8.02 -17.21 -14.84
N HIS A 92 8.13 -15.87 -14.82
CA HIS A 92 7.17 -15.01 -14.16
C HIS A 92 7.17 -13.62 -14.80
N ALA A 93 5.98 -13.04 -14.92
CA ALA A 93 5.78 -11.64 -15.31
C ALA A 93 4.77 -11.01 -14.36
N SER A 94 5.11 -9.90 -13.74
CA SER A 94 4.23 -9.18 -12.81
C SER A 94 4.39 -7.68 -12.91
N ASP A 95 3.27 -6.98 -12.73
CA ASP A 95 3.26 -5.54 -12.48
C ASP A 95 3.92 -5.27 -11.13
N ILE A 96 4.91 -4.38 -11.11
CA ILE A 96 5.65 -4.00 -9.89
C ILE A 96 4.70 -3.37 -8.87
N THR A 97 3.73 -2.58 -9.32
CA THR A 97 2.73 -1.97 -8.44
C THR A 97 1.94 -3.04 -7.69
N PHE A 98 1.43 -4.05 -8.40
CA PHE A 98 0.74 -5.17 -7.76
C PHE A 98 1.66 -5.99 -6.86
N GLN A 99 2.90 -6.18 -7.26
CA GLN A 99 3.88 -6.89 -6.44
C GLN A 99 4.14 -6.17 -5.12
N MET A 100 4.28 -4.84 -5.15
CA MET A 100 4.48 -4.01 -3.95
C MET A 100 3.26 -3.94 -3.03
N HIS A 101 2.07 -4.25 -3.55
CA HIS A 101 0.83 -4.29 -2.76
C HIS A 101 0.48 -5.68 -2.23
N ARG A 102 1.24 -6.72 -2.63
CA ARG A 102 0.96 -8.09 -2.21
C ARG A 102 1.09 -8.23 -0.69
N GLN A 103 0.01 -8.67 -0.02
CA GLN A 103 -0.12 -8.81 1.43
C GLN A 103 -0.09 -7.49 2.21
N GLY A 104 -0.37 -6.36 1.53
CA GLY A 104 -0.37 -5.03 2.14
C GLY A 104 1.01 -4.37 2.17
N LYS A 105 1.03 -3.09 2.54
CA LYS A 105 2.24 -2.24 2.58
C LYS A 105 2.65 -1.83 3.97
N ILE A 106 1.86 -2.17 4.98
CA ILE A 106 2.10 -1.82 6.39
C ILE A 106 2.01 -3.07 7.25
N GLU A 107 2.74 -3.07 8.35
CA GLU A 107 2.72 -4.13 9.36
C GLU A 107 2.77 -3.54 10.77
N ILE A 108 2.37 -4.35 11.77
CA ILE A 108 2.51 -4.02 13.18
C ILE A 108 3.78 -4.67 13.70
N SER A 109 4.63 -3.88 14.36
CA SER A 109 5.87 -4.34 14.96
C SER A 109 5.92 -4.04 16.45
N ASN A 110 6.37 -5.00 17.24
CA ASN A 110 6.53 -4.83 18.68
C ASN A 110 7.72 -3.89 18.98
N LYS A 111 7.51 -2.90 19.86
CA LYS A 111 8.59 -2.01 20.36
C LYS A 111 9.49 -2.69 21.40
N VAL A 112 8.95 -3.68 22.09
CA VAL A 112 9.67 -4.46 23.10
C VAL A 112 9.57 -5.94 22.78
N PRO A 113 10.64 -6.72 22.93
CA PRO A 113 10.61 -8.16 22.67
C PRO A 113 9.85 -8.90 23.79
N VAL A 114 9.29 -10.06 23.45
CA VAL A 114 8.68 -11.00 24.40
C VAL A 114 9.37 -12.34 24.17
N ASN A 115 10.47 -12.58 24.89
CA ASN A 115 11.33 -13.74 24.69
C ASN A 115 11.13 -14.84 25.74
N ASN A 116 10.48 -14.52 26.86
CA ASN A 116 10.31 -15.44 27.99
C ASN A 116 9.05 -15.09 28.80
N HIS A 117 8.74 -15.95 29.78
CA HIS A 117 7.58 -15.80 30.64
C HIS A 117 7.64 -14.55 31.54
N ALA A 118 8.82 -14.11 31.92
CA ALA A 118 8.97 -12.89 32.72
C ALA A 118 8.61 -11.65 31.91
N ASP A 119 9.08 -11.56 30.64
CA ASP A 119 8.70 -10.48 29.72
C ASP A 119 7.17 -10.45 29.53
N LEU A 120 6.58 -11.62 29.27
CA LEU A 120 5.12 -11.75 29.12
C LEU A 120 4.37 -11.25 30.36
N SER A 121 4.86 -11.57 31.56
CA SER A 121 4.24 -11.13 32.82
C SER A 121 4.30 -9.61 33.01
N HIS A 122 5.28 -8.92 32.44
CA HIS A 122 5.39 -7.48 32.48
C HIS A 122 4.53 -6.78 31.44
N VAL A 123 4.54 -7.26 30.17
CA VAL A 123 3.84 -6.60 29.08
C VAL A 123 2.37 -6.99 28.97
N TYR A 124 1.97 -8.09 29.61
CA TYR A 124 0.59 -8.58 29.64
C TYR A 124 0.15 -8.91 31.08
N THR A 125 -0.42 -10.06 31.33
CA THR A 125 -0.97 -10.44 32.64
C THR A 125 0.11 -11.06 33.54
N PRO A 126 0.26 -10.63 34.81
CA PRO A 126 -0.54 -9.65 35.57
C PRO A 126 -0.05 -8.19 35.53
N GLY A 127 1.15 -7.94 35.02
CA GLY A 127 1.82 -6.65 35.14
C GLY A 127 1.08 -5.47 34.50
N VAL A 128 0.44 -5.69 33.36
CA VAL A 128 -0.34 -4.67 32.63
C VAL A 128 -1.47 -4.07 33.46
N GLY A 129 -2.02 -4.82 34.42
CA GLY A 129 -3.09 -4.31 35.30
C GLY A 129 -2.72 -3.05 36.05
N ARG A 130 -1.43 -2.89 36.47
CA ARG A 130 -0.95 -1.67 37.13
C ARG A 130 -0.97 -0.47 36.19
N VAL A 131 -0.63 -0.70 34.90
CA VAL A 131 -0.67 0.35 33.87
C VAL A 131 -2.12 0.76 33.58
N CYS A 132 -3.04 -0.20 33.50
CA CYS A 132 -4.47 0.08 33.33
C CYS A 132 -5.02 0.92 34.46
N MET A 133 -4.68 0.61 35.72
CA MET A 133 -5.13 1.38 36.86
C MET A 133 -4.54 2.79 36.90
N ALA A 134 -3.27 2.96 36.52
CA ALA A 134 -2.66 4.29 36.42
C ALA A 134 -3.39 5.18 35.41
N ILE A 135 -3.80 4.62 34.24
CA ILE A 135 -4.58 5.35 33.24
C ILE A 135 -6.02 5.60 33.74
N HIS A 136 -6.60 4.66 34.46
CA HIS A 136 -7.94 4.82 35.04
C HIS A 136 -7.99 5.99 36.05
N GLU A 137 -6.96 6.12 36.87
CA GLU A 137 -6.81 7.18 37.87
C GLU A 137 -6.45 8.53 37.26
N ASN A 138 -5.64 8.53 36.20
CA ASN A 138 -5.25 9.72 35.44
C ASN A 138 -5.32 9.42 33.93
N LYS A 139 -6.37 9.90 33.27
CA LYS A 139 -6.61 9.66 31.83
C LYS A 139 -5.47 10.16 30.94
N ASP A 140 -4.80 11.27 31.32
CA ASP A 140 -3.69 11.82 30.52
C ASP A 140 -2.49 10.89 30.45
N ALA A 141 -2.37 9.96 31.41
CA ALA A 141 -1.32 8.95 31.40
C ALA A 141 -1.40 8.01 30.16
N VAL A 142 -2.56 7.95 29.47
CA VAL A 142 -2.72 7.18 28.22
C VAL A 142 -1.71 7.61 27.15
N TYR A 143 -1.38 8.89 27.07
CA TYR A 143 -0.42 9.42 26.10
C TYR A 143 1.03 9.01 26.41
N SER A 144 1.38 8.78 27.67
CA SER A 144 2.72 8.34 28.03
C SER A 144 2.88 6.82 28.14
N LEU A 145 1.78 6.10 28.38
CA LEU A 145 1.79 4.66 28.67
C LEU A 145 1.29 3.79 27.52
N THR A 146 0.78 4.40 26.43
CA THR A 146 0.28 3.67 25.26
C THR A 146 0.79 4.29 23.96
N HIS A 147 0.47 3.63 22.84
CA HIS A 147 0.79 4.14 21.50
C HIS A 147 -0.07 5.35 21.08
N LYS A 148 -1.11 5.71 21.86
CA LYS A 148 -2.03 6.82 21.53
C LYS A 148 -1.29 8.12 21.21
N ALA A 149 -0.19 8.42 21.91
CA ALA A 149 0.58 9.65 21.67
C ALA A 149 1.13 9.80 20.24
N ASN A 150 1.32 8.69 19.53
CA ASN A 150 1.94 8.67 18.20
C ASN A 150 1.09 7.92 17.16
N THR A 151 -0.22 7.81 17.38
CA THR A 151 -1.09 6.99 16.53
C THR A 151 -2.30 7.79 16.04
N ILE A 152 -2.61 7.70 14.75
CA ILE A 152 -3.80 8.28 14.14
C ILE A 152 -4.64 7.23 13.42
N ALA A 153 -5.95 7.47 13.32
CA ALA A 153 -6.84 6.75 12.43
C ALA A 153 -6.98 7.50 11.10
N VAL A 154 -6.79 6.80 9.98
CA VAL A 154 -7.11 7.29 8.63
C VAL A 154 -8.44 6.67 8.25
N VAL A 155 -9.51 7.46 8.32
CA VAL A 155 -10.89 7.00 8.16
C VAL A 155 -11.42 7.36 6.80
N THR A 156 -11.99 6.38 6.11
CA THR A 156 -12.62 6.53 4.77
C THR A 156 -13.87 5.69 4.66
N ASP A 157 -14.79 6.09 3.79
CA ASP A 157 -15.88 5.27 3.27
C ASP A 157 -15.70 4.93 1.78
N GLY A 158 -14.57 5.36 1.18
CA GLY A 158 -14.22 5.07 -0.20
C GLY A 158 -15.10 5.73 -1.27
N THR A 159 -15.83 6.82 -0.90
CA THR A 159 -16.79 7.46 -1.82
C THR A 159 -16.20 8.54 -2.71
N ALA A 160 -14.96 8.97 -2.49
CA ALA A 160 -14.31 10.02 -3.27
C ALA A 160 -12.81 9.76 -3.50
N VAL A 161 -12.46 8.54 -3.86
CA VAL A 161 -11.07 8.17 -4.12
C VAL A 161 -10.58 8.92 -5.37
N LEU A 162 -9.45 9.61 -5.24
CA LEU A 162 -8.92 10.54 -6.25
C LEU A 162 -8.85 9.89 -7.64
N GLY A 163 -9.57 10.48 -8.60
CA GLY A 163 -9.63 10.03 -10.00
C GLY A 163 -10.49 8.79 -10.25
N LEU A 164 -10.94 8.07 -9.21
CA LEU A 164 -11.73 6.85 -9.32
C LEU A 164 -13.18 7.03 -8.85
N GLY A 165 -13.43 8.00 -7.96
CA GLY A 165 -14.76 8.27 -7.42
C GLY A 165 -15.17 7.30 -6.32
N ASP A 166 -16.44 6.87 -6.35
CA ASP A 166 -17.04 5.96 -5.38
C ASP A 166 -16.72 4.51 -5.74
N ILE A 167 -15.67 3.96 -5.15
CA ILE A 167 -15.22 2.57 -5.38
C ILE A 167 -15.41 1.66 -4.16
N GLY A 168 -15.90 2.22 -3.05
CA GLY A 168 -16.16 1.50 -1.82
C GLY A 168 -14.95 1.35 -0.89
N PRO A 169 -15.20 0.91 0.36
CA PRO A 169 -14.20 0.92 1.42
C PRO A 169 -13.04 -0.07 1.19
N GLU A 170 -13.32 -1.27 0.69
CA GLU A 170 -12.27 -2.27 0.46
C GLU A 170 -11.30 -1.83 -0.66
N ALA A 171 -11.84 -1.25 -1.74
CA ALA A 171 -11.03 -0.79 -2.84
C ALA A 171 -10.24 0.49 -2.51
N ALA A 172 -10.65 1.26 -1.48
CA ALA A 172 -9.91 2.39 -0.95
C ALA A 172 -8.73 1.99 -0.04
N MET A 173 -8.70 0.76 0.50
CA MET A 173 -7.66 0.29 1.42
C MET A 173 -6.22 0.52 0.91
N PRO A 174 -5.86 0.24 -0.35
CA PRO A 174 -4.49 0.50 -0.83
C PRO A 174 -4.07 1.97 -0.75
N VAL A 175 -5.01 2.91 -0.91
CA VAL A 175 -4.76 4.35 -0.77
C VAL A 175 -4.53 4.71 0.69
N MET A 176 -5.34 4.15 1.61
CA MET A 176 -5.22 4.36 3.06
C MET A 176 -3.90 3.80 3.60
N GLU A 177 -3.46 2.64 3.12
CA GLU A 177 -2.12 2.12 3.44
C GLU A 177 -1.02 3.04 2.91
N GLY A 178 -1.17 3.59 1.70
CA GLY A 178 -0.26 4.59 1.15
C GLY A 178 -0.19 5.82 2.04
N LYS A 179 -1.33 6.34 2.52
CA LYS A 179 -1.38 7.44 3.47
C LYS A 179 -0.66 7.10 4.77
N ALA A 180 -0.86 5.90 5.31
CA ALA A 180 -0.16 5.42 6.51
C ALA A 180 1.36 5.37 6.32
N MET A 181 1.83 4.90 5.16
CA MET A 181 3.26 4.92 4.80
C MET A 181 3.83 6.34 4.78
N LEU A 182 3.10 7.32 4.22
CA LEU A 182 3.54 8.72 4.19
C LEU A 182 3.67 9.30 5.60
N PHE A 183 2.69 9.07 6.48
CA PHE A 183 2.77 9.48 7.88
C PHE A 183 3.98 8.87 8.59
N LYS A 184 4.22 7.58 8.36
CA LYS A 184 5.38 6.91 8.95
C LYS A 184 6.70 7.47 8.42
N SER A 185 6.81 7.62 7.10
CA SER A 185 8.07 8.01 6.45
C SER A 185 8.45 9.47 6.72
N PHE A 186 7.48 10.39 6.75
CA PHE A 186 7.76 11.81 6.85
C PHE A 186 7.66 12.38 8.28
N ALA A 187 6.83 11.77 9.14
CA ALA A 187 6.57 12.27 10.48
C ALA A 187 6.82 11.23 11.58
N ASN A 188 7.17 9.99 11.23
CA ASN A 188 7.29 8.87 12.16
C ASN A 188 6.00 8.63 13.00
N ILE A 189 4.83 8.94 12.42
CA ILE A 189 3.53 8.70 13.03
C ILE A 189 3.00 7.36 12.55
N ASP A 190 2.46 6.56 13.48
CA ASP A 190 1.81 5.28 13.20
C ASP A 190 0.35 5.56 12.80
N ALA A 191 -0.01 5.26 11.56
CA ALA A 191 -1.37 5.50 11.06
C ALA A 191 -2.07 4.18 10.72
N TRP A 192 -3.35 4.09 11.09
CA TRP A 192 -4.17 2.90 10.91
C TRP A 192 -5.28 3.17 9.90
N PRO A 193 -5.34 2.42 8.78
CA PRO A 193 -6.48 2.44 7.87
C PRO A 193 -7.75 1.94 8.57
N ILE A 194 -8.81 2.74 8.49
CA ILE A 194 -10.15 2.41 9.01
C ILE A 194 -11.13 2.64 7.85
N CYS A 195 -11.47 1.58 7.15
CA CYS A 195 -12.41 1.61 6.04
C CYS A 195 -13.80 1.23 6.53
N LEU A 196 -14.78 2.12 6.36
CA LEU A 196 -16.13 1.98 6.89
C LEU A 196 -17.11 1.55 5.79
N ASP A 197 -17.83 0.47 6.03
CA ASP A 197 -18.91 0.01 5.14
C ASP A 197 -20.22 0.75 5.47
N THR A 198 -20.17 2.09 5.42
CA THR A 198 -21.34 2.95 5.55
C THR A 198 -21.09 4.29 4.89
N LYS A 199 -22.15 4.87 4.32
CA LYS A 199 -22.18 6.23 3.75
C LYS A 199 -23.04 7.19 4.55
N ASP A 200 -23.58 6.73 5.68
CA ASP A 200 -24.42 7.55 6.56
C ASP A 200 -23.56 8.47 7.43
N THR A 201 -23.82 9.78 7.36
CA THR A 201 -23.07 10.80 8.09
C THR A 201 -23.10 10.61 9.60
N GLU A 202 -24.27 10.28 10.16
CA GLU A 202 -24.44 10.10 11.61
C GLU A 202 -23.73 8.85 12.09
N GLU A 203 -23.78 7.78 11.30
CA GLU A 203 -23.11 6.53 11.61
C GLU A 203 -21.57 6.71 11.57
N ILE A 204 -21.04 7.37 10.54
CA ILE A 204 -19.61 7.69 10.45
C ILE A 204 -19.15 8.49 11.67
N ILE A 205 -19.86 9.57 12.04
CA ILE A 205 -19.55 10.38 13.22
C ILE A 205 -19.58 9.54 14.49
N SER A 206 -20.61 8.71 14.65
CA SER A 206 -20.76 7.84 15.83
C SER A 206 -19.60 6.85 15.95
N ILE A 207 -19.20 6.20 14.84
CA ILE A 207 -18.08 5.25 14.81
C ILE A 207 -16.77 5.96 15.13
N VAL A 208 -16.48 7.10 14.50
CA VAL A 208 -15.25 7.86 14.74
C VAL A 208 -15.13 8.28 16.19
N LYS A 209 -16.21 8.76 16.80
CA LYS A 209 -16.26 9.09 18.24
C LYS A 209 -15.99 7.87 19.12
N ALA A 210 -16.57 6.72 18.76
CA ALA A 210 -16.41 5.49 19.53
C ALA A 210 -14.97 4.94 19.52
N ILE A 211 -14.23 5.11 18.39
CA ILE A 211 -12.84 4.64 18.27
C ILE A 211 -11.81 5.69 18.75
N ALA A 212 -12.17 6.97 18.82
CA ALA A 212 -11.27 8.09 19.16
C ALA A 212 -10.43 7.87 20.44
N PRO A 213 -10.91 7.19 21.50
CA PRO A 213 -10.09 6.92 22.67
C PRO A 213 -8.79 6.19 22.39
N GLY A 214 -8.70 5.40 21.30
CA GLY A 214 -7.49 4.65 20.90
C GLY A 214 -6.47 5.44 20.09
N PHE A 215 -6.81 6.66 19.66
CA PHE A 215 -6.01 7.44 18.71
C PHE A 215 -5.68 8.83 19.26
N GLY A 216 -4.50 9.33 18.90
CA GLY A 216 -4.08 10.70 19.18
C GLY A 216 -4.58 11.72 18.16
N GLY A 217 -5.12 11.24 17.04
CA GLY A 217 -5.70 12.07 15.99
C GLY A 217 -6.53 11.26 15.00
N ILE A 218 -7.38 11.96 14.26
CA ILE A 218 -8.24 11.39 13.22
C ILE A 218 -7.97 12.16 11.92
N LEU A 219 -7.75 11.44 10.83
CA LEU A 219 -7.75 11.97 9.47
C LEU A 219 -8.95 11.39 8.73
N LEU A 220 -9.78 12.26 8.16
CA LEU A 220 -10.81 11.85 7.20
C LEU A 220 -10.22 11.90 5.80
N GLU A 221 -10.33 10.82 5.05
CA GLU A 221 -9.75 10.69 3.72
C GLU A 221 -10.76 10.11 2.74
N ASP A 222 -10.81 10.63 1.52
CA ASP A 222 -11.62 10.10 0.40
C ASP A 222 -13.13 9.93 0.71
N ILE A 223 -13.68 10.80 1.56
CA ILE A 223 -15.12 10.92 1.84
C ILE A 223 -15.71 12.02 0.94
N SER A 224 -16.80 11.72 0.24
CA SER A 224 -17.38 12.62 -0.75
C SER A 224 -17.95 13.92 -0.14
N ALA A 225 -17.73 15.02 -0.86
CA ALA A 225 -18.40 16.27 -0.56
C ALA A 225 -19.91 16.19 -0.89
N PRO A 226 -20.80 16.92 -0.16
CA PRO A 226 -20.50 17.86 0.92
C PRO A 226 -20.35 17.19 2.29
N ARG A 227 -20.63 15.89 2.44
CA ARG A 227 -20.66 15.16 3.73
C ARG A 227 -19.34 15.27 4.50
N CYS A 228 -18.20 15.21 3.81
CA CYS A 228 -16.89 15.30 4.46
C CYS A 228 -16.74 16.58 5.30
N PHE A 229 -17.26 17.72 4.85
CA PHE A 229 -17.21 18.99 5.59
C PHE A 229 -18.07 18.97 6.85
N GLU A 230 -19.29 18.41 6.74
CA GLU A 230 -20.18 18.26 7.89
C GLU A 230 -19.57 17.34 8.96
N ILE A 231 -19.06 16.18 8.54
CA ILE A 231 -18.41 15.22 9.43
C ILE A 231 -17.23 15.87 10.15
N GLU A 232 -16.35 16.55 9.40
CA GLU A 232 -15.18 17.23 9.95
C GLU A 232 -15.56 18.31 10.97
N GLU A 233 -16.50 19.21 10.61
CA GLU A 233 -16.91 20.29 11.49
C GLU A 233 -17.54 19.80 12.80
N ARG A 234 -18.30 18.71 12.73
CA ARG A 234 -18.94 18.12 13.91
C ARG A 234 -17.92 17.42 14.79
N LEU A 235 -17.05 16.60 14.19
CA LEU A 235 -16.01 15.90 14.95
C LEU A 235 -15.04 16.88 15.63
N LYS A 236 -14.67 17.99 14.99
CA LYS A 236 -13.84 19.05 15.60
C LYS A 236 -14.49 19.71 16.84
N LYS A 237 -15.80 19.68 16.96
CA LYS A 237 -16.54 20.24 18.12
C LYS A 237 -16.75 19.21 19.23
N GLU A 238 -16.72 17.93 18.88
CA GLU A 238 -17.13 16.84 19.76
C GLU A 238 -15.97 15.96 20.24
N LEU A 239 -14.79 16.11 19.62
CA LEU A 239 -13.53 15.46 20.03
C LEU A 239 -12.54 16.49 20.56
N ASP A 240 -11.64 16.04 21.44
CA ASP A 240 -10.54 16.85 22.03
C ASP A 240 -9.44 17.16 21.01
#